data_c44548a7bc25f30b7056261adb193cc0
#
_entry.id   c44548a7bc25f30b7056261adb193cc0
#
_cell.length_a   1.000
_cell.length_b   1.000
_cell.length_c   1.000
_cell.angle_alpha   90.00
_cell.angle_beta   90.00
_cell.angle_gamma   90.00
#
_symmetry.space_group_name_H-M   'P 1'
#
loop_
_entity.id
_entity.type
_entity.pdbx_description
1 polymer ?
#
loop_
_entity_poly.entity_id
_entity_poly.type
_entity_poly.pdbx_seq_one_letter_code
_entity_poly.pdbx_strand_id
1 'polypeptide(L)'
;MIRVIAAAVKNTKSVVFPKKIEGGVDEDLMVDDWGYELFGARFPEIAEKETRSITVMDGDRFGLPEEIYVFHEMFCCEHDCDCRRVFFYVTSAPRHNVEAVVCYGWESADFYKKWYEGDDPDMIAEMKGPALNLCSPQSKHASAILELVKNILIKDKDYMERVKRHYNMFKADVDKRPKIKENKTARE
;
A
#
# COMPACT_ATOMS: atom_id res chain seq x y z
N MET A 1 4.29 -14.89 -21.90
CA MET A 1 4.46 -15.94 -20.85
C MET A 1 4.92 -15.23 -19.57
N ILE A 2 4.03 -15.07 -18.59
CA ILE A 2 4.33 -14.34 -17.37
C ILE A 2 5.17 -15.25 -16.49
N ARG A 3 6.45 -14.96 -16.32
CA ARG A 3 7.24 -15.54 -15.23
C ARG A 3 7.02 -14.64 -14.00
N VAL A 4 6.13 -15.06 -13.09
CA VAL A 4 6.15 -14.55 -11.71
C VAL A 4 7.43 -15.10 -11.10
N ILE A 5 8.49 -14.34 -11.21
CA ILE A 5 9.71 -14.63 -10.47
C ILE A 5 9.43 -14.06 -9.06
N ALA A 6 9.11 -14.93 -8.11
CA ALA A 6 9.33 -14.65 -6.71
C ALA A 6 10.87 -14.59 -6.53
N ALA A 7 11.47 -13.52 -7.02
CA ALA A 7 12.84 -13.21 -6.75
C ALA A 7 12.89 -12.71 -5.31
N ALA A 8 13.33 -13.57 -4.38
CA ALA A 8 14.13 -13.04 -3.30
C ALA A 8 15.19 -12.17 -3.98
N VAL A 9 15.13 -10.86 -3.73
CA VAL A 9 16.07 -9.88 -4.28
C VAL A 9 17.45 -10.22 -3.75
N LYS A 10 18.14 -11.13 -4.45
CA LYS A 10 19.57 -11.29 -4.30
C LYS A 10 20.20 -10.22 -5.19
N ASN A 11 20.71 -9.18 -4.56
CA ASN A 11 21.58 -8.17 -5.16
C ASN A 11 20.98 -7.28 -6.27
N THR A 12 19.97 -6.50 -5.95
CA THR A 12 19.90 -5.13 -6.46
C THR A 12 20.45 -4.22 -5.38
N LYS A 13 21.46 -3.41 -5.77
CA LYS A 13 21.93 -2.30 -4.93
C LYS A 13 20.71 -1.64 -4.30
N SER A 14 20.68 -1.61 -2.97
CA SER A 14 19.68 -1.06 -2.06
C SER A 14 18.51 -0.38 -2.78
N VAL A 15 17.29 -0.90 -2.58
CA VAL A 15 16.08 -0.07 -2.76
C VAL A 15 16.30 1.11 -1.83
N VAL A 16 16.81 2.19 -2.40
CA VAL A 16 16.99 3.44 -1.69
C VAL A 16 15.57 3.92 -1.47
N PHE A 17 15.00 3.65 -0.27
CA PHE A 17 13.94 4.49 0.22
C PHE A 17 14.42 5.92 0.01
N PRO A 18 13.62 6.83 -0.53
CA PRO A 18 14.07 8.18 -0.84
C PRO A 18 14.65 8.79 0.44
N LYS A 19 15.97 8.67 0.62
CA LYS A 19 16.73 9.60 1.42
C LYS A 19 16.59 10.89 0.65
N LYS A 20 15.88 11.88 1.22
CA LYS A 20 15.85 13.27 0.83
C LYS A 20 16.28 13.45 -0.63
N ILE A 21 15.32 13.46 -1.55
CA ILE A 21 15.59 13.87 -2.93
C ILE A 21 16.02 15.33 -2.79
N GLU A 22 17.29 15.65 -3.11
CA GLU A 22 17.74 17.03 -3.28
C GLU A 22 16.88 17.63 -4.40
N GLY A 23 15.84 18.36 -4.01
CA GLY A 23 14.81 18.87 -4.91
C GLY A 23 13.42 18.89 -4.30
N GLY A 24 13.33 18.95 -2.96
CA GLY A 24 12.11 19.37 -2.26
C GLY A 24 10.90 18.46 -2.46
N VAL A 25 10.99 17.21 -2.03
CA VAL A 25 9.82 16.45 -1.62
C VAL A 25 9.74 16.58 -0.11
N ASP A 26 8.71 17.25 0.36
CA ASP A 26 8.46 17.52 1.76
C ASP A 26 8.55 16.23 2.60
N GLU A 27 9.21 16.31 3.77
CA GLU A 27 9.18 15.28 4.81
C GLU A 27 7.74 14.98 5.31
N ASP A 28 6.76 15.83 4.95
CA ASP A 28 5.33 15.68 5.24
C ASP A 28 4.61 14.62 4.37
N LEU A 29 5.25 14.07 3.33
CA LEU A 29 4.70 12.99 2.50
C LEU A 29 4.72 11.60 3.13
N MET A 30 5.13 11.49 4.39
CA MET A 30 5.27 10.20 5.09
C MET A 30 4.00 9.73 5.78
N VAL A 31 3.08 10.63 6.07
CA VAL A 31 1.71 10.35 6.50
C VAL A 31 0.81 11.01 5.47
N ASP A 32 -0.02 10.26 4.75
CA ASP A 32 -1.00 10.91 3.92
C ASP A 32 -2.01 11.60 4.86
N ASP A 33 -2.66 12.66 4.38
CA ASP A 33 -3.67 13.43 5.15
C ASP A 33 -4.84 12.55 5.63
N TRP A 34 -4.86 11.28 5.22
CA TRP A 34 -5.86 10.26 5.53
C TRP A 34 -5.48 9.33 6.68
N GLY A 35 -4.33 9.55 7.33
CA GLY A 35 -3.87 8.76 8.46
C GLY A 35 -3.32 7.37 8.09
N TYR A 36 -2.67 7.25 6.92
CA TYR A 36 -1.93 6.06 6.50
C TYR A 36 -0.44 6.36 6.38
N GLU A 37 0.41 5.39 6.75
CA GLU A 37 1.86 5.51 6.72
C GLU A 37 2.50 4.28 6.08
N LEU A 38 3.61 4.48 5.38
CA LEU A 38 4.38 3.40 4.78
C LEU A 38 4.94 2.46 5.85
N PHE A 39 4.74 1.15 5.68
CA PHE A 39 5.34 0.12 6.53
C PHE A 39 6.86 0.27 6.64
N GLY A 40 7.52 0.59 5.52
CA GLY A 40 8.97 0.79 5.46
C GLY A 40 9.48 1.99 6.25
N ALA A 41 8.64 2.99 6.56
CA ALA A 41 9.03 4.11 7.42
C ALA A 41 9.26 3.66 8.87
N ARG A 42 8.52 2.65 9.33
CA ARG A 42 8.64 2.08 10.69
C ARG A 42 9.54 0.85 10.75
N PHE A 43 9.55 0.04 9.71
CA PHE A 43 10.26 -1.24 9.64
C PHE A 43 11.15 -1.34 8.39
N PRO A 44 12.15 -0.44 8.22
CA PRO A 44 12.93 -0.35 6.98
C PRO A 44 13.68 -1.64 6.65
N GLU A 45 14.27 -2.32 7.65
CA GLU A 45 15.04 -3.54 7.44
C GLU A 45 14.17 -4.72 6.96
N ILE A 46 12.90 -4.76 7.38
CA ILE A 46 11.95 -5.78 6.94
C ILE A 46 11.42 -5.42 5.56
N ALA A 47 11.05 -4.16 5.36
CA ALA A 47 10.56 -3.68 4.08
C ALA A 47 11.60 -3.87 2.96
N GLU A 48 12.89 -3.62 3.22
CA GLU A 48 13.96 -3.87 2.25
C GLU A 48 13.98 -5.32 1.74
N LYS A 49 13.68 -6.28 2.60
CA LYS A 49 13.72 -7.71 2.29
C LYS A 49 12.41 -8.25 1.73
N GLU A 50 11.29 -7.66 2.13
CA GLU A 50 9.97 -8.26 1.96
C GLU A 50 9.01 -7.44 1.10
N THR A 51 9.36 -6.20 0.70
CA THR A 51 8.55 -5.42 -0.24
C THR A 51 8.40 -6.17 -1.57
N ARG A 52 7.15 -6.33 -2.00
CA ARG A 52 6.83 -7.06 -3.22
C ARG A 52 7.14 -6.22 -4.45
N SER A 53 7.81 -6.81 -5.43
CA SER A 53 7.93 -6.26 -6.77
C SER A 53 7.44 -7.26 -7.82
N ILE A 54 6.96 -6.73 -8.94
CA ILE A 54 6.54 -7.51 -10.11
C ILE A 54 7.23 -6.92 -11.32
N THR A 55 7.99 -7.74 -12.04
CA THR A 55 8.57 -7.37 -13.32
C THR A 55 7.57 -7.67 -14.43
N VAL A 56 7.18 -6.65 -15.16
CA VAL A 56 6.35 -6.77 -16.36
C VAL A 56 7.28 -6.87 -17.56
N MET A 57 7.05 -7.88 -18.39
CA MET A 57 7.83 -8.16 -19.61
C MET A 57 7.02 -7.74 -20.83
N ASP A 58 7.70 -7.54 -21.97
CA ASP A 58 7.04 -7.22 -23.24
C ASP A 58 5.94 -8.24 -23.59
N GLY A 59 4.83 -7.75 -24.13
CA GLY A 59 3.65 -8.57 -24.44
C GLY A 59 2.80 -8.91 -23.22
N ASP A 60 2.91 -8.16 -22.14
CA ASP A 60 2.05 -8.32 -20.95
C ASP A 60 0.57 -8.17 -21.29
N ARG A 61 -0.24 -9.06 -20.67
CA ARG A 61 -1.71 -9.09 -20.87
C ARG A 61 -2.46 -7.92 -20.26
N PHE A 62 -1.82 -7.14 -19.39
CA PHE A 62 -2.43 -5.98 -18.72
C PHE A 62 -2.19 -4.68 -19.49
N GLY A 63 -1.32 -4.69 -20.51
CA GLY A 63 -0.94 -3.51 -21.28
C GLY A 63 -0.07 -2.53 -20.51
N LEU A 64 0.65 -3.03 -19.51
CA LEU A 64 1.63 -2.25 -18.75
C LEU A 64 2.94 -2.12 -19.50
N PRO A 65 3.67 -1.00 -19.36
CA PRO A 65 5.06 -0.89 -19.82
C PRO A 65 5.96 -1.97 -19.21
N GLU A 66 6.99 -2.34 -19.96
CA GLU A 66 8.05 -3.24 -19.50
C GLU A 66 8.89 -2.53 -18.42
N GLU A 67 8.51 -2.73 -17.17
CA GLU A 67 9.12 -2.10 -16.01
C GLU A 67 9.00 -3.00 -14.77
N ILE A 68 9.66 -2.61 -13.69
CA ILE A 68 9.49 -3.20 -12.37
C ILE A 68 8.51 -2.33 -11.59
N TYR A 69 7.40 -2.93 -11.16
CA TYR A 69 6.42 -2.29 -10.28
C TYR A 69 6.64 -2.74 -8.85
N VAL A 70 6.81 -1.79 -7.94
CA VAL A 70 7.09 -2.02 -6.52
C VAL A 70 5.83 -1.67 -5.72
N PHE A 71 5.39 -2.59 -4.88
CA PHE A 71 4.16 -2.48 -4.07
C PHE A 71 4.53 -2.18 -2.63
N HIS A 72 4.61 -0.90 -2.29
CA HIS A 72 4.84 -0.46 -0.92
C HIS A 72 3.55 -0.58 -0.11
N GLU A 73 3.64 -1.18 1.06
CA GLU A 73 2.49 -1.35 1.95
C GLU A 73 2.33 -0.12 2.83
N MET A 74 1.11 0.43 2.88
CA MET A 74 0.73 1.50 3.81
C MET A 74 -0.38 0.99 4.72
N PHE A 75 -0.31 1.34 6.00
CA PHE A 75 -1.28 0.94 7.01
C PHE A 75 -1.80 2.12 7.81
N CYS A 76 -3.00 1.95 8.36
CA CYS A 76 -3.68 2.95 9.18
C CYS A 76 -2.91 3.25 10.47
N CYS A 77 -2.66 4.55 10.74
CA CYS A 77 -1.98 5.06 11.93
C CYS A 77 -2.93 5.37 13.09
N GLU A 78 -4.24 5.20 12.91
CA GLU A 78 -5.22 5.48 13.94
C GLU A 78 -5.13 4.45 15.07
N HIS A 79 -5.04 4.94 16.32
CA HIS A 79 -5.01 4.09 17.50
C HIS A 79 -6.29 3.29 17.63
N ASP A 80 -6.16 2.04 18.10
CA ASP A 80 -7.28 1.12 18.35
C ASP A 80 -8.15 0.82 17.11
N CYS A 81 -7.74 1.28 15.92
CA CYS A 81 -8.44 1.01 14.67
C CYS A 81 -8.14 -0.41 14.17
N ASP A 82 -9.17 -1.21 13.96
CA ASP A 82 -9.10 -2.58 13.41
C ASP A 82 -9.69 -2.64 11.99
N CYS A 83 -9.20 -1.76 11.10
CA CYS A 83 -9.72 -1.69 9.72
C CYS A 83 -9.33 -2.88 8.83
N ARG A 84 -8.27 -3.62 9.16
CA ARG A 84 -7.78 -4.80 8.41
C ARG A 84 -7.64 -4.54 6.91
N ARG A 85 -7.01 -3.41 6.57
CA ARG A 85 -6.82 -2.93 5.21
C ARG A 85 -5.35 -2.61 4.95
N VAL A 86 -4.96 -2.70 3.70
CA VAL A 86 -3.69 -2.24 3.18
C VAL A 86 -3.95 -1.31 2.01
N PHE A 87 -3.12 -0.27 1.87
CA PHE A 87 -2.99 0.49 0.65
C PHE A 87 -1.67 0.12 -0.01
N PHE A 88 -1.73 -0.37 -1.22
CA PHE A 88 -0.55 -0.60 -2.04
C PHE A 88 -0.21 0.69 -2.78
N TYR A 89 0.81 1.37 -2.31
CA TYR A 89 1.40 2.51 -2.98
C TYR A 89 2.38 1.97 -4.03
N VAL A 90 1.99 2.04 -5.29
CA VAL A 90 2.69 1.38 -6.39
C VAL A 90 3.57 2.38 -7.12
N THR A 91 4.87 2.08 -7.18
CA THR A 91 5.83 2.87 -7.93
C THR A 91 6.47 2.06 -9.05
N SER A 92 6.88 2.72 -10.14
CA SER A 92 7.68 2.09 -11.20
C SER A 92 9.17 2.37 -10.99
N ALA A 93 10.03 1.38 -11.27
CA ALA A 93 11.48 1.52 -11.24
C ALA A 93 12.03 1.49 -12.69
N PRO A 94 13.05 2.30 -13.02
CA PRO A 94 13.87 3.09 -12.11
C PRO A 94 13.37 4.52 -11.84
N ARG A 95 12.26 4.94 -12.44
CA ARG A 95 11.79 6.33 -12.42
C ARG A 95 11.19 6.76 -11.07
N HIS A 96 10.81 5.79 -10.23
CA HIS A 96 10.13 6.02 -8.95
C HIS A 96 8.85 6.86 -9.03
N ASN A 97 8.19 6.84 -10.20
CA ASN A 97 6.91 7.51 -10.38
C ASN A 97 5.83 6.75 -9.62
N VAL A 98 4.90 7.50 -9.03
CA VAL A 98 3.66 6.92 -8.47
C VAL A 98 2.77 6.51 -9.63
N GLU A 99 2.47 5.23 -9.69
CA GLU A 99 1.64 4.68 -10.75
C GLU A 99 0.19 4.45 -10.32
N ALA A 100 0.00 4.00 -9.09
CA ALA A 100 -1.33 3.80 -8.52
C ALA A 100 -1.28 3.71 -7.00
N VAL A 101 -2.40 4.02 -6.36
CA VAL A 101 -2.67 3.64 -4.98
C VAL A 101 -3.92 2.76 -4.97
N VAL A 102 -3.76 1.50 -4.55
CA VAL A 102 -4.83 0.50 -4.55
C VAL A 102 -5.14 0.08 -3.13
N CYS A 103 -6.37 0.27 -2.68
CA CYS A 103 -6.82 -0.20 -1.37
C CYS A 103 -7.33 -1.64 -1.45
N TYR A 104 -7.08 -2.41 -0.40
CA TYR A 104 -7.57 -3.77 -0.27
C TYR A 104 -7.80 -4.15 1.19
N GLY A 105 -9.00 -4.69 1.45
CA GLY A 105 -9.39 -5.27 2.72
C GLY A 105 -9.55 -6.79 2.58
N TRP A 106 -8.94 -7.55 3.48
CA TRP A 106 -8.92 -9.03 3.38
C TRP A 106 -10.07 -9.71 4.12
N GLU A 107 -10.93 -8.96 4.79
CA GLU A 107 -12.08 -9.50 5.51
C GLU A 107 -13.33 -9.61 4.62
N SER A 108 -14.40 -10.17 5.17
CA SER A 108 -15.68 -10.30 4.47
C SER A 108 -16.39 -8.94 4.32
N ALA A 109 -17.33 -8.86 3.38
CA ALA A 109 -18.20 -7.69 3.26
C ALA A 109 -18.98 -7.40 4.55
N ASP A 110 -19.42 -8.45 5.26
CA ASP A 110 -20.13 -8.32 6.54
C ASP A 110 -19.25 -7.70 7.63
N PHE A 111 -17.94 -8.01 7.62
CA PHE A 111 -16.99 -7.35 8.50
C PHE A 111 -16.94 -5.84 8.23
N TYR A 112 -16.81 -5.42 6.97
CA TYR A 112 -16.74 -3.99 6.62
C TYR A 112 -18.05 -3.26 6.83
N LYS A 113 -19.19 -3.91 6.58
CA LYS A 113 -20.51 -3.38 6.93
C LYS A 113 -20.60 -3.05 8.42
N LYS A 114 -20.17 -3.97 9.28
CA LYS A 114 -20.16 -3.78 10.74
C LYS A 114 -19.14 -2.73 11.19
N TRP A 115 -17.95 -2.76 10.59
CA TRP A 115 -16.86 -1.83 10.93
C TRP A 115 -17.20 -0.38 10.56
N TYR A 116 -17.83 -0.19 9.40
CA TYR A 116 -18.28 1.12 8.90
C TYR A 116 -19.57 1.62 9.58
N GLU A 117 -20.29 0.74 10.26
CA GLU A 117 -21.61 1.02 10.84
C GLU A 117 -22.64 1.52 9.81
N GLY A 118 -22.55 1.03 8.57
CA GLY A 118 -23.40 1.39 7.44
C GLY A 118 -23.71 0.19 6.55
N ASP A 119 -24.68 0.36 5.65
CA ASP A 119 -25.11 -0.70 4.74
C ASP A 119 -25.09 -0.28 3.26
N ASP A 120 -24.41 0.82 2.94
CA ASP A 120 -24.16 1.23 1.56
C ASP A 120 -23.27 0.20 0.86
N PRO A 121 -23.79 -0.54 -0.15
CA PRO A 121 -23.06 -1.62 -0.80
C PRO A 121 -21.85 -1.13 -1.59
N ASP A 122 -21.91 0.08 -2.16
CA ASP A 122 -20.82 0.65 -2.96
C ASP A 122 -19.65 1.05 -2.03
N MET A 123 -19.95 1.66 -0.90
CA MET A 123 -18.94 1.98 0.12
C MET A 123 -18.31 0.72 0.71
N ILE A 124 -19.09 -0.31 0.99
CA ILE A 124 -18.58 -1.58 1.51
C ILE A 124 -17.70 -2.27 0.46
N ALA A 125 -18.09 -2.26 -0.82
CA ALA A 125 -17.31 -2.81 -1.90
C ALA A 125 -15.99 -2.07 -2.10
N GLU A 126 -15.98 -0.75 -2.00
CA GLU A 126 -14.77 0.08 -2.06
C GLU A 126 -13.83 -0.20 -0.87
N MET A 127 -14.37 -0.27 0.35
CA MET A 127 -13.57 -0.58 1.54
C MET A 127 -12.92 -1.95 1.46
N LYS A 128 -13.66 -2.94 0.97
CA LYS A 128 -13.15 -4.28 0.76
C LYS A 128 -12.13 -4.32 -0.38
N GLY A 129 -12.40 -3.63 -1.47
CA GLY A 129 -11.53 -3.62 -2.64
C GLY A 129 -11.35 -4.99 -3.32
N PRO A 130 -10.30 -5.15 -4.13
CA PRO A 130 -9.33 -4.10 -4.46
C PRO A 130 -9.95 -2.99 -5.33
N ALA A 131 -9.69 -1.75 -4.94
CA ALA A 131 -10.17 -0.55 -5.61
C ALA A 131 -9.07 0.52 -5.69
N LEU A 132 -9.12 1.41 -6.70
CA LEU A 132 -8.24 2.56 -6.75
C LEU A 132 -8.63 3.56 -5.65
N ASN A 133 -7.66 4.08 -4.90
CA ASN A 133 -7.88 5.22 -4.04
C ASN A 133 -7.85 6.51 -4.86
N LEU A 134 -9.01 6.99 -5.29
CA LEU A 134 -9.13 8.14 -6.18
C LEU A 134 -8.69 9.47 -5.55
N CYS A 135 -8.51 9.52 -4.25
CA CYS A 135 -7.99 10.67 -3.53
C CYS A 135 -6.46 10.74 -3.57
N SER A 136 -5.79 9.68 -4.04
CA SER A 136 -4.34 9.61 -4.18
C SER A 136 -3.92 9.79 -5.65
N PRO A 137 -2.64 10.13 -5.92
CA PRO A 137 -2.12 10.20 -7.28
C PRO A 137 -2.31 8.88 -8.04
N GLN A 138 -2.79 9.00 -9.28
CA GLN A 138 -3.04 7.87 -10.18
C GLN A 138 -2.45 8.19 -11.55
N SER A 139 -1.63 7.29 -12.10
CA SER A 139 -1.15 7.42 -13.47
C SER A 139 -2.19 6.93 -14.49
N LYS A 140 -1.92 7.13 -15.76
CA LYS A 140 -2.73 6.55 -16.86
C LYS A 140 -2.74 5.01 -16.83
N HIS A 141 -1.83 4.37 -16.12
CA HIS A 141 -1.70 2.93 -16.00
C HIS A 141 -2.41 2.36 -14.75
N ALA A 142 -3.02 3.21 -13.92
CA ALA A 142 -3.63 2.79 -12.66
C ALA A 142 -4.68 1.67 -12.81
N SER A 143 -5.52 1.74 -13.85
CA SER A 143 -6.50 0.68 -14.12
C SER A 143 -5.86 -0.66 -14.46
N ALA A 144 -4.76 -0.66 -15.21
CA ALA A 144 -4.02 -1.87 -15.55
C ALA A 144 -3.30 -2.45 -14.31
N ILE A 145 -2.79 -1.60 -13.44
CA ILE A 145 -2.21 -1.99 -12.15
C ILE A 145 -3.29 -2.59 -11.23
N LEU A 146 -4.48 -2.01 -11.19
CA LEU A 146 -5.59 -2.58 -10.44
C LEU A 146 -5.91 -4.01 -10.90
N GLU A 147 -5.94 -4.24 -12.22
CA GLU A 147 -6.15 -5.59 -12.78
C GLU A 147 -5.00 -6.55 -12.42
N LEU A 148 -3.77 -6.08 -12.39
CA LEU A 148 -2.62 -6.87 -11.93
C LEU A 148 -2.75 -7.22 -10.44
N VAL A 149 -3.18 -6.28 -9.60
CA VAL A 149 -3.47 -6.54 -8.18
C VAL A 149 -4.57 -7.59 -8.03
N LYS A 150 -5.71 -7.45 -8.72
CA LYS A 150 -6.85 -8.38 -8.68
C LYS A 150 -6.48 -9.80 -9.11
N ASN A 151 -5.66 -9.91 -10.14
CA ASN A 151 -5.43 -11.20 -10.80
C ASN A 151 -4.16 -11.92 -10.37
N ILE A 152 -3.20 -11.21 -9.79
CA ILE A 152 -1.90 -11.75 -9.39
C ILE A 152 -1.65 -11.52 -7.90
N LEU A 153 -1.61 -10.26 -7.46
CA LEU A 153 -1.07 -9.90 -6.16
C LEU A 153 -1.88 -10.50 -5.00
N ILE A 154 -3.20 -10.25 -4.97
CA ILE A 154 -4.07 -10.71 -3.88
C ILE A 154 -4.39 -12.22 -3.94
N LYS A 155 -4.05 -12.89 -5.05
CA LYS A 155 -4.19 -14.34 -5.19
C LYS A 155 -2.99 -15.11 -4.68
N ASP A 156 -1.87 -14.44 -4.46
CA ASP A 156 -0.69 -15.01 -3.80
C ASP A 156 -0.94 -15.08 -2.29
N LYS A 157 -1.33 -16.27 -1.82
CA LYS A 157 -1.70 -16.49 -0.42
C LYS A 157 -0.55 -16.22 0.54
N ASP A 158 0.67 -16.61 0.18
CA ASP A 158 1.86 -16.45 1.03
C ASP A 158 2.19 -14.96 1.17
N TYR A 159 2.03 -14.19 0.09
CA TYR A 159 2.18 -12.74 0.15
C TYR A 159 1.09 -12.09 1.01
N MET A 160 -0.16 -12.51 0.87
CA MET A 160 -1.25 -11.94 1.67
C MET A 160 -1.14 -12.27 3.17
N GLU A 161 -0.66 -13.46 3.54
CA GLU A 161 -0.34 -13.76 4.94
C GLU A 161 0.82 -12.89 5.47
N ARG A 162 1.80 -12.57 4.63
CA ARG A 162 2.87 -11.61 4.96
C ARG A 162 2.31 -10.20 5.18
N VAL A 163 1.45 -9.71 4.31
CA VAL A 163 0.78 -8.40 4.45
C VAL A 163 0.02 -8.32 5.79
N LYS A 164 -0.73 -9.36 6.15
CA LYS A 164 -1.42 -9.43 7.46
C LYS A 164 -0.47 -9.41 8.64
N ARG A 165 0.68 -10.12 8.53
CA ARG A 165 1.72 -10.09 9.55
C ARG A 165 2.30 -8.68 9.70
N HIS A 166 2.60 -7.99 8.58
CA HIS A 166 3.08 -6.61 8.59
C HIS A 166 2.06 -5.66 9.21
N TYR A 167 0.78 -5.81 8.88
CA TYR A 167 -0.29 -5.06 9.51
C TYR A 167 -0.29 -5.22 11.03
N ASN A 168 -0.24 -6.46 11.53
CA ASN A 168 -0.24 -6.72 12.96
C ASN A 168 0.99 -6.10 13.65
N MET A 169 2.17 -6.18 13.03
CA MET A 169 3.39 -5.55 13.54
C MET A 169 3.24 -4.03 13.58
N PHE A 170 2.72 -3.43 12.51
CA PHE A 170 2.52 -2.01 12.38
C PHE A 170 1.52 -1.49 13.42
N LYS A 171 0.38 -2.14 13.57
CA LYS A 171 -0.65 -1.77 14.56
C LYS A 171 -0.13 -1.90 15.99
N ALA A 172 0.59 -2.96 16.29
CA ALA A 172 1.21 -3.12 17.62
C ALA A 172 2.24 -2.01 17.93
N ASP A 173 2.90 -1.43 16.94
CA ASP A 173 3.78 -0.28 17.13
C ASP A 173 2.98 1.02 17.30
N VAL A 174 1.96 1.24 16.48
CA VAL A 174 1.05 2.41 16.60
C VAL A 174 0.44 2.47 17.99
N ASP A 175 -0.16 1.36 18.45
CA ASP A 175 -0.92 1.32 19.71
C ASP A 175 -0.03 1.44 20.97
N LYS A 176 1.27 1.19 20.86
CA LYS A 176 2.24 1.43 21.94
C LYS A 176 2.62 2.89 22.12
N ARG A 177 2.44 3.73 21.10
CA ARG A 177 2.81 5.14 21.16
C ARG A 177 1.75 5.92 21.98
N PRO A 178 2.16 6.95 22.74
CA PRO A 178 1.20 7.79 23.42
C PRO A 178 0.30 8.50 22.38
N LYS A 179 -1.01 8.49 22.60
CA LYS A 179 -1.94 9.26 21.77
C LYS A 179 -1.50 10.73 21.78
N ILE A 180 -1.19 11.28 20.62
CA ILE A 180 -0.93 12.72 20.50
C ILE A 180 -2.24 13.41 20.86
N LYS A 181 -2.27 14.16 21.98
CA LYS A 181 -3.41 14.99 22.31
C LYS A 181 -3.53 16.05 21.22
N GLU A 182 -4.54 15.95 20.37
CA GLU A 182 -4.90 17.06 19.50
C GLU A 182 -5.10 18.29 20.38
N ASN A 183 -4.19 19.24 20.28
CA ASN A 183 -4.41 20.57 20.81
C ASN A 183 -5.56 21.17 20.00
N LYS A 184 -6.77 21.10 20.55
CA LYS A 184 -7.88 21.93 20.10
C LYS A 184 -7.52 23.39 20.40
N THR A 185 -6.66 23.96 19.58
CA THR A 185 -6.45 25.40 19.54
C THR A 185 -7.52 25.95 18.60
N ALA A 186 -8.58 26.42 19.24
CA ALA A 186 -9.46 27.54 18.89
C ALA A 186 -9.42 27.99 17.41
N ARG A 187 -10.50 27.70 16.71
CA ARG A 187 -11.02 28.68 15.75
C ARG A 187 -12.09 29.49 16.50
N GLU A 188 -11.70 30.63 17.06
CA GLU A 188 -12.57 31.78 17.26
C GLU A 188 -12.62 32.61 16.00
#